data_b7f139f74e1d0835b607d221615c420f
#
_entry.id   b7f139f74e1d0835b607d221615c420f
#
_cell.length_a   1.000
_cell.length_b   1.000
_cell.length_c   1.000
_cell.angle_alpha   90.00
_cell.angle_beta   90.00
_cell.angle_gamma   90.00
#
_symmetry.space_group_name_H-M   'P 1'
#
loop_
_entity.id
_entity.type
_entity.pdbx_description
1 polymer ?
#
loop_
_entity_poly.entity_id
_entity_poly.type
_entity_poly.pdbx_seq_one_letter_code
_entity_poly.pdbx_strand_id
1 'polypeptide(L)'
;TVYIVGGYVRDLLMQRKAPTDIDFVTEQSGIELAKAVGKELGDLKVSVFKTYGTAMIKYKDLDLEFVGARKESYSEDSRKPAVETGTLEDDQKRRDFTVNALAISLNSENFGELIDPFNGREDMQNKILRTPLEPAQTYSDDPLRMMRAIRFASVLHFEIEKNSLEAIKQEAERIKIVSMERIMVEFNKIMLSEKPSVGL
;
A
#
# COMPACT_ATOMS: atom_id res chain seq x y z
N THR A 1 -12.75 15.02 1.43
CA THR A 1 -12.36 13.86 2.28
C THR A 1 -10.90 13.53 2.08
N VAL A 2 -10.13 13.38 3.18
CA VAL A 2 -8.68 13.08 3.17
C VAL A 2 -8.34 12.07 4.24
N TYR A 3 -7.45 11.13 3.93
CA TYR A 3 -7.03 10.06 4.82
C TYR A 3 -5.51 9.84 4.71
N ILE A 4 -4.88 9.50 5.85
CA ILE A 4 -3.54 8.89 5.84
C ILE A 4 -3.74 7.39 5.71
N VAL A 5 -2.92 6.71 4.90
CA VAL A 5 -3.12 5.29 4.58
C VAL A 5 -1.82 4.48 4.58
N GLY A 6 -1.96 3.17 4.59
CA GLY A 6 -0.88 2.26 4.24
C GLY A 6 0.18 2.04 5.30
N GLY A 7 1.44 1.96 4.87
CA GLY A 7 2.57 1.60 5.72
C GLY A 7 2.79 2.51 6.92
N TYR A 8 2.52 3.80 6.76
CA TYR A 8 2.63 4.76 7.85
C TYR A 8 1.65 4.44 8.99
N VAL A 9 0.36 4.19 8.66
CA VAL A 9 -0.67 3.85 9.66
C VAL A 9 -0.32 2.55 10.38
N ARG A 10 0.09 1.52 9.62
CA ARG A 10 0.55 0.25 10.20
C ARG A 10 1.70 0.48 11.19
N ASP A 11 2.76 1.17 10.78
CA ASP A 11 3.96 1.32 11.59
C ASP A 11 3.69 2.21 12.83
N LEU A 12 2.81 3.22 12.71
CA LEU A 12 2.32 4.01 13.83
C LEU A 12 1.60 3.12 14.87
N LEU A 13 0.67 2.27 14.44
CA LEU A 13 -0.07 1.38 15.33
C LEU A 13 0.82 0.29 15.97
N MET A 14 1.85 -0.14 15.24
CA MET A 14 2.86 -1.09 15.75
C MET A 14 3.91 -0.43 16.63
N GLN A 15 3.85 0.89 16.87
CA GLN A 15 4.85 1.66 17.60
C GLN A 15 6.28 1.48 17.06
N ARG A 16 6.40 1.27 15.75
CA ARG A 16 7.68 1.21 15.05
C ARG A 16 8.18 2.63 14.78
N LYS A 17 9.46 2.76 14.40
CA LYS A 17 9.97 4.04 13.91
C LYS A 17 9.09 4.49 12.74
N ALA A 18 8.48 5.66 12.89
CA ALA A 18 7.62 6.21 11.85
C ALA A 18 8.39 6.32 10.52
N PRO A 19 7.85 5.80 9.42
CA PRO A 19 8.43 5.99 8.11
C PRO A 19 8.44 7.49 7.75
N THR A 20 9.36 7.87 6.89
CA THR A 20 9.43 9.25 6.36
C THR A 20 8.44 9.48 5.22
N ASP A 21 7.94 8.41 4.63
CA ASP A 21 6.97 8.43 3.53
C ASP A 21 5.54 8.36 4.10
N ILE A 22 4.73 9.37 3.82
CA ILE A 22 3.34 9.46 4.27
C ILE A 22 2.43 9.55 3.04
N ASP A 23 1.56 8.55 2.88
CA ASP A 23 0.59 8.48 1.80
C ASP A 23 -0.73 9.09 2.23
N PHE A 24 -1.19 10.10 1.47
CA PHE A 24 -2.51 10.73 1.61
C PHE A 24 -3.40 10.29 0.47
N VAL A 25 -4.60 9.82 0.81
CA VAL A 25 -5.64 9.49 -0.17
C VAL A 25 -6.81 10.47 0.00
N THR A 26 -7.32 10.97 -1.12
CA THR A 26 -8.53 11.78 -1.19
C THR A 26 -9.49 11.21 -2.22
N GLU A 27 -10.80 11.31 -1.99
CA GLU A 27 -11.82 10.95 -2.99
C GLU A 27 -12.01 12.02 -4.09
N GLN A 28 -11.09 12.98 -4.11
CA GLN A 28 -11.01 14.05 -5.10
C GLN A 28 -9.64 13.97 -5.82
N SER A 29 -9.14 15.10 -6.29
CA SER A 29 -7.83 15.19 -6.95
C SER A 29 -6.69 15.25 -5.94
N GLY A 30 -5.83 14.22 -5.90
CA GLY A 30 -4.59 14.24 -5.11
C GLY A 30 -3.66 15.39 -5.51
N ILE A 31 -3.63 15.75 -6.79
CA ILE A 31 -2.81 16.86 -7.29
C ILE A 31 -3.29 18.21 -6.73
N GLU A 32 -4.60 18.47 -6.72
CA GLU A 32 -5.14 19.72 -6.20
C GLU A 32 -5.00 19.79 -4.67
N LEU A 33 -5.17 18.65 -3.97
CA LEU A 33 -4.89 18.57 -2.54
C LEU A 33 -3.42 18.90 -2.24
N ALA A 34 -2.47 18.31 -2.97
CA ALA A 34 -1.05 18.60 -2.81
C ALA A 34 -0.73 20.10 -3.03
N LYS A 35 -1.32 20.72 -4.05
CA LYS A 35 -1.13 22.16 -4.29
C LYS A 35 -1.65 23.01 -3.14
N ALA A 36 -2.85 22.68 -2.62
CA ALA A 36 -3.42 23.39 -1.47
C ALA A 36 -2.53 23.26 -0.22
N VAL A 37 -2.09 22.02 0.09
CA VAL A 37 -1.20 21.77 1.23
C VAL A 37 0.16 22.46 1.05
N GLY A 38 0.75 22.41 -0.16
CA GLY A 38 2.01 23.06 -0.45
C GLY A 38 1.96 24.58 -0.24
N LYS A 39 0.85 25.21 -0.60
CA LYS A 39 0.60 26.62 -0.38
C LYS A 39 0.51 26.96 1.12
N GLU A 40 -0.27 26.19 1.88
CA GLU A 40 -0.42 26.38 3.34
C GLU A 40 0.88 26.16 4.12
N LEU A 41 1.76 25.28 3.64
CA LEU A 41 3.07 25.00 4.26
C LEU A 41 4.16 26.00 3.86
N GLY A 42 3.85 27.09 3.17
CA GLY A 42 4.78 28.16 2.80
C GLY A 42 5.26 28.06 1.36
N ASP A 43 4.33 27.83 0.43
CA ASP A 43 4.58 27.73 -1.02
C ASP A 43 5.62 26.69 -1.42
N LEU A 44 5.51 25.51 -0.82
CA LEU A 44 6.42 24.41 -1.12
C LEU A 44 6.27 23.92 -2.57
N LYS A 45 7.40 23.49 -3.14
CA LYS A 45 7.40 22.90 -4.50
C LYS A 45 6.62 21.59 -4.51
N VAL A 46 5.62 21.51 -5.40
CA VAL A 46 4.83 20.30 -5.66
C VAL A 46 5.36 19.60 -6.90
N SER A 47 5.82 18.37 -6.75
CA SER A 47 6.19 17.48 -7.86
C SER A 47 4.94 16.74 -8.33
N VAL A 48 4.53 16.93 -9.60
CA VAL A 48 3.29 16.38 -10.15
C VAL A 48 3.59 15.27 -11.13
N PHE A 49 2.98 14.10 -10.94
CA PHE A 49 3.09 12.93 -11.80
C PHE A 49 1.74 12.69 -12.52
N LYS A 50 1.49 13.47 -13.57
CA LYS A 50 0.20 13.52 -14.27
C LYS A 50 -0.30 12.15 -14.75
N THR A 51 0.60 11.32 -15.27
CA THR A 51 0.28 9.96 -15.77
C THR A 51 -0.34 9.07 -14.70
N TYR A 52 0.01 9.29 -13.44
CA TYR A 52 -0.47 8.50 -12.30
C TYR A 52 -1.52 9.23 -11.46
N GLY A 53 -1.81 10.50 -11.78
CA GLY A 53 -2.73 11.32 -10.98
C GLY A 53 -2.22 11.59 -9.56
N THR A 54 -0.89 11.52 -9.34
CA THR A 54 -0.27 11.69 -8.02
C THR A 54 0.57 12.96 -7.95
N ALA A 55 0.80 13.44 -6.74
CA ALA A 55 1.73 14.53 -6.48
C ALA A 55 2.49 14.30 -5.18
N MET A 56 3.68 14.89 -5.07
CA MET A 56 4.54 14.75 -3.90
C MET A 56 5.06 16.10 -3.44
N ILE A 57 5.13 16.27 -2.14
CA ILE A 57 5.77 17.41 -1.47
C ILE A 57 6.87 16.86 -0.57
N LYS A 58 8.05 17.43 -0.64
CA LYS A 58 9.09 17.23 0.35
C LYS A 58 8.98 18.28 1.44
N TYR A 59 8.70 17.85 2.68
CA TYR A 59 8.60 18.74 3.84
C TYR A 59 9.55 18.29 4.94
N LYS A 60 10.65 19.01 5.13
CA LYS A 60 11.77 18.61 6.01
C LYS A 60 12.29 17.23 5.59
N ASP A 61 12.26 16.26 6.49
CA ASP A 61 12.69 14.89 6.25
C ASP A 61 11.53 13.96 5.81
N LEU A 62 10.33 14.52 5.57
CA LEU A 62 9.15 13.79 5.15
C LEU A 62 8.91 13.92 3.66
N ASP A 63 8.56 12.81 3.05
CA ASP A 63 8.02 12.73 1.69
C ASP A 63 6.50 12.50 1.80
N LEU A 64 5.73 13.51 1.39
CA LEU A 64 4.27 13.51 1.46
C LEU A 64 3.73 13.18 0.06
N GLU A 65 3.15 12.01 -0.12
CA GLU A 65 2.53 11.59 -1.39
C GLU A 65 1.02 11.76 -1.34
N PHE A 66 0.46 12.38 -2.37
CA PHE A 66 -0.98 12.67 -2.48
C PHE A 66 -1.56 11.96 -3.70
N VAL A 67 -2.57 11.13 -3.46
CA VAL A 67 -3.20 10.28 -4.48
C VAL A 67 -4.72 10.44 -4.43
N GLY A 68 -5.36 10.48 -5.59
CA GLY A 68 -6.81 10.30 -5.65
C GLY A 68 -7.18 8.85 -5.36
N ALA A 69 -8.22 8.61 -4.58
CA ALA A 69 -8.78 7.28 -4.39
C ALA A 69 -9.18 6.70 -5.75
N ARG A 70 -8.84 5.44 -6.00
CA ARG A 70 -9.05 4.82 -7.30
C ARG A 70 -9.53 3.38 -7.18
N LYS A 71 -10.40 3.03 -8.12
CA LYS A 71 -10.80 1.67 -8.40
C LYS A 71 -9.95 1.14 -9.54
N GLU A 72 -9.42 -0.05 -9.36
CA GLU A 72 -8.59 -0.72 -10.35
C GLU A 72 -9.32 -1.95 -10.90
N SER A 73 -9.24 -2.16 -12.22
CA SER A 73 -9.71 -3.38 -12.88
C SER A 73 -8.58 -3.94 -13.74
N TYR A 74 -8.38 -5.25 -13.65
CA TYR A 74 -7.27 -5.95 -14.29
C TYR A 74 -7.76 -6.85 -15.42
N SER A 75 -6.93 -7.06 -16.45
CA SER A 75 -7.13 -8.06 -17.49
C SER A 75 -6.12 -9.20 -17.34
N GLU A 76 -6.46 -10.40 -17.81
CA GLU A 76 -5.63 -11.60 -17.66
C GLU A 76 -4.20 -11.44 -18.18
N ASP A 77 -4.03 -10.68 -19.27
CA ASP A 77 -2.74 -10.54 -19.96
C ASP A 77 -1.93 -9.32 -19.50
N SER A 78 -2.41 -8.54 -18.54
CA SER A 78 -1.74 -7.31 -18.12
C SER A 78 -1.92 -7.04 -16.64
N ARG A 79 -0.78 -6.77 -15.99
CA ARG A 79 -0.74 -6.22 -14.62
C ARG A 79 -1.01 -4.70 -14.57
N LYS A 80 -1.20 -4.03 -15.70
CA LYS A 80 -1.54 -2.60 -15.73
C LYS A 80 -3.05 -2.48 -15.62
N PRO A 81 -3.59 -1.97 -14.49
CA PRO A 81 -5.03 -1.82 -14.34
C PRO A 81 -5.58 -0.70 -15.21
N ALA A 82 -6.83 -0.83 -15.61
CA ALA A 82 -7.64 0.32 -15.92
C ALA A 82 -8.01 1.01 -14.60
N VAL A 83 -7.87 2.33 -14.54
CA VAL A 83 -8.01 3.12 -13.31
C VAL A 83 -9.18 4.09 -13.48
N GLU A 84 -10.11 4.05 -12.53
CA GLU A 84 -11.23 4.97 -12.40
C GLU A 84 -11.18 5.67 -11.04
N THR A 85 -11.86 6.81 -10.92
CA THR A 85 -12.05 7.44 -9.61
C THR A 85 -12.85 6.50 -8.71
N GLY A 86 -12.38 6.29 -7.50
CA GLY A 86 -12.96 5.40 -6.51
C GLY A 86 -13.23 6.08 -5.18
N THR A 87 -13.74 5.29 -4.24
CA THR A 87 -13.89 5.65 -2.83
C THR A 87 -12.66 5.21 -2.03
N LEU A 88 -12.57 5.63 -0.75
CA LEU A 88 -11.57 5.10 0.17
C LEU A 88 -11.62 3.56 0.24
N GLU A 89 -12.83 2.98 0.29
CA GLU A 89 -13.02 1.53 0.35
C GLU A 89 -12.47 0.83 -0.90
N ASP A 90 -12.67 1.41 -2.09
CA ASP A 90 -12.08 0.88 -3.33
C ASP A 90 -10.54 0.91 -3.28
N ASP A 91 -9.96 2.00 -2.75
CA ASP A 91 -8.51 2.10 -2.57
C ASP A 91 -7.98 1.07 -1.56
N GLN A 92 -8.71 0.81 -0.47
CA GLN A 92 -8.34 -0.20 0.52
C GLN A 92 -8.45 -1.62 -0.03
N LYS A 93 -9.50 -1.93 -0.82
CA LYS A 93 -9.72 -3.25 -1.45
C LYS A 93 -8.58 -3.68 -2.38
N ARG A 94 -8.02 -2.74 -3.14
CA ARG A 94 -6.94 -3.03 -4.10
C ARG A 94 -5.56 -3.20 -3.47
N ARG A 95 -5.41 -2.98 -2.16
CA ARG A 95 -4.12 -3.11 -1.47
C ARG A 95 -3.70 -4.57 -1.33
N ASP A 96 -2.41 -4.77 -1.10
CA ASP A 96 -1.80 -6.10 -1.01
C ASP A 96 -2.24 -6.86 0.25
N PHE A 97 -2.19 -6.21 1.43
CA PHE A 97 -2.48 -6.86 2.72
C PHE A 97 -3.38 -5.99 3.58
N THR A 98 -4.18 -6.63 4.44
CA THR A 98 -5.08 -5.99 5.40
C THR A 98 -4.34 -5.00 6.30
N VAL A 99 -3.15 -5.36 6.75
CA VAL A 99 -2.27 -4.52 7.59
C VAL A 99 -1.79 -3.24 6.88
N ASN A 100 -1.85 -3.21 5.54
CA ASN A 100 -1.53 -2.06 4.71
C ASN A 100 -2.79 -1.35 4.18
N ALA A 101 -3.98 -1.89 4.47
CA ALA A 101 -5.27 -1.35 4.05
C ALA A 101 -5.93 -0.46 5.12
N LEU A 102 -5.21 -0.15 6.18
CA LEU A 102 -5.65 0.74 7.25
C LEU A 102 -5.61 2.20 6.80
N ALA A 103 -6.58 2.99 7.28
CA ALA A 103 -6.62 4.43 7.07
C ALA A 103 -6.92 5.18 8.36
N ILE A 104 -6.42 6.41 8.48
CA ILE A 104 -6.78 7.36 9.53
C ILE A 104 -7.44 8.57 8.87
N SER A 105 -8.63 8.93 9.33
CA SER A 105 -9.35 10.09 8.82
C SER A 105 -8.69 11.40 9.25
N LEU A 106 -8.58 12.34 8.30
CA LEU A 106 -8.19 13.72 8.55
C LEU A 106 -9.37 14.68 8.38
N ASN A 107 -10.59 14.17 8.24
CA ASN A 107 -11.79 14.99 8.06
C ASN A 107 -12.27 15.54 9.40
N SER A 108 -12.86 16.73 9.40
CA SER A 108 -13.30 17.43 10.61
C SER A 108 -14.29 16.63 11.46
N GLU A 109 -15.16 15.85 10.79
CA GLU A 109 -16.26 15.10 11.42
C GLU A 109 -15.75 13.91 12.23
N ASN A 110 -14.62 13.33 11.82
CA ASN A 110 -14.07 12.09 12.41
C ASN A 110 -12.54 12.08 12.43
N PHE A 111 -11.93 13.23 12.74
CA PHE A 111 -10.48 13.38 12.77
C PHE A 111 -9.82 12.39 13.72
N GLY A 112 -8.84 11.65 13.21
CA GLY A 112 -8.10 10.64 13.96
C GLY A 112 -8.78 9.27 14.06
N GLU A 113 -10.00 9.11 13.52
CA GLU A 113 -10.68 7.82 13.48
C GLU A 113 -9.91 6.81 12.60
N LEU A 114 -9.72 5.59 13.14
CA LEU A 114 -9.15 4.48 12.40
C LEU A 114 -10.23 3.78 11.58
N ILE A 115 -9.99 3.65 10.28
CA ILE A 115 -10.88 2.97 9.33
C ILE A 115 -10.23 1.67 8.92
N ASP A 116 -10.81 0.55 9.34
CA ASP A 116 -10.29 -0.81 9.16
C ASP A 116 -11.38 -1.78 8.72
N PRO A 117 -11.81 -1.74 7.45
CA PRO A 117 -12.90 -2.59 6.97
C PRO A 117 -12.49 -4.07 6.79
N PHE A 118 -11.20 -4.39 6.85
CA PHE A 118 -10.65 -5.74 6.59
C PHE A 118 -9.99 -6.38 7.81
N ASN A 119 -10.21 -5.86 9.01
CA ASN A 119 -9.64 -6.36 10.25
C ASN A 119 -8.09 -6.41 10.27
N GLY A 120 -7.44 -5.45 9.60
CA GLY A 120 -5.98 -5.35 9.55
C GLY A 120 -5.35 -5.16 10.93
N ARG A 121 -6.05 -4.51 11.87
CA ARG A 121 -5.60 -4.36 13.24
C ARG A 121 -5.54 -5.71 13.98
N GLU A 122 -6.55 -6.57 13.78
CA GLU A 122 -6.56 -7.92 14.34
C GLU A 122 -5.46 -8.78 13.72
N ASP A 123 -5.27 -8.72 12.40
CA ASP A 123 -4.20 -9.43 11.71
C ASP A 123 -2.80 -8.95 12.21
N MET A 124 -2.62 -7.66 12.51
CA MET A 124 -1.38 -7.17 13.14
C MET A 124 -1.15 -7.76 14.53
N GLN A 125 -2.18 -7.84 15.37
CA GLN A 125 -2.08 -8.42 16.71
C GLN A 125 -1.72 -9.90 16.64
N ASN A 126 -2.30 -10.62 15.68
CA ASN A 126 -2.06 -12.04 15.44
C ASN A 126 -0.79 -12.31 14.60
N LYS A 127 -0.11 -11.25 14.13
CA LYS A 127 1.08 -11.33 13.25
C LYS A 127 0.82 -12.11 11.97
N ILE A 128 -0.30 -11.86 11.32
CA ILE A 128 -0.73 -12.52 10.09
C ILE A 128 -0.68 -11.55 8.92
N LEU A 129 -0.22 -12.02 7.76
CA LEU A 129 -0.33 -11.35 6.47
C LEU A 129 -1.47 -12.00 5.69
N ARG A 130 -2.56 -11.27 5.54
CA ARG A 130 -3.77 -11.63 4.82
C ARG A 130 -4.07 -10.58 3.75
N THR A 131 -4.60 -11.01 2.62
CA THR A 131 -5.08 -10.10 1.56
C THR A 131 -6.47 -9.55 1.90
N PRO A 132 -6.82 -8.29 1.55
CA PRO A 132 -8.17 -7.75 1.75
C PRO A 132 -9.25 -8.52 0.99
N LEU A 133 -8.94 -9.00 -0.19
CA LEU A 133 -9.80 -9.79 -1.07
C LEU A 133 -9.26 -11.21 -1.22
N GLU A 134 -9.92 -12.00 -2.10
CA GLU A 134 -9.50 -13.37 -2.41
C GLU A 134 -8.02 -13.41 -2.82
N PRO A 135 -7.18 -14.24 -2.16
CA PRO A 135 -5.74 -14.25 -2.40
C PRO A 135 -5.35 -14.58 -3.84
N ALA A 136 -6.00 -15.56 -4.46
CA ALA A 136 -5.70 -15.96 -5.83
C ALA A 136 -5.91 -14.80 -6.80
N GLN A 137 -7.03 -14.06 -6.68
CA GLN A 137 -7.29 -12.87 -7.48
C GLN A 137 -6.26 -11.77 -7.19
N THR A 138 -5.94 -11.52 -5.92
CA THR A 138 -4.99 -10.49 -5.51
C THR A 138 -3.60 -10.71 -6.09
N TYR A 139 -3.12 -11.95 -6.15
CA TYR A 139 -1.82 -12.29 -6.73
C TYR A 139 -1.85 -12.42 -8.25
N SER A 140 -2.98 -12.81 -8.81
CA SER A 140 -3.18 -12.79 -10.27
C SER A 140 -3.17 -11.38 -10.83
N ASP A 141 -3.81 -10.42 -10.16
CA ASP A 141 -3.87 -9.00 -10.54
C ASP A 141 -2.49 -8.34 -10.57
N ASP A 142 -1.69 -8.48 -9.52
CA ASP A 142 -0.29 -8.03 -9.51
C ASP A 142 0.60 -9.10 -8.85
N PRO A 143 1.25 -9.95 -9.65
CA PRO A 143 2.10 -11.03 -9.15
C PRO A 143 3.28 -10.58 -8.29
N LEU A 144 3.70 -9.29 -8.38
CA LEU A 144 4.72 -8.76 -7.47
C LEU A 144 4.28 -8.82 -6.00
N ARG A 145 2.97 -8.84 -5.73
CA ARG A 145 2.44 -8.97 -4.35
C ARG A 145 2.87 -10.29 -3.69
N MET A 146 3.18 -11.34 -4.46
CA MET A 146 3.78 -12.57 -3.92
C MET A 146 5.15 -12.30 -3.31
N MET A 147 6.03 -11.59 -4.01
CA MET A 147 7.33 -11.17 -3.47
C MET A 147 7.19 -10.21 -2.29
N ARG A 148 6.18 -9.35 -2.33
CA ARG A 148 5.86 -8.44 -1.22
C ARG A 148 5.37 -9.20 0.02
N ALA A 149 4.59 -10.29 -0.14
CA ALA A 149 4.19 -11.17 0.97
C ALA A 149 5.43 -11.73 1.69
N ILE A 150 6.36 -12.30 0.94
CA ILE A 150 7.63 -12.82 1.44
C ILE A 150 8.43 -11.72 2.16
N ARG A 151 8.55 -10.56 1.54
CA ARG A 151 9.24 -9.42 2.13
C ARG A 151 8.61 -8.97 3.46
N PHE A 152 7.30 -8.79 3.49
CA PHE A 152 6.63 -8.36 4.72
C PHE A 152 6.69 -9.43 5.81
N ALA A 153 6.63 -10.71 5.47
CA ALA A 153 6.88 -11.79 6.42
C ALA A 153 8.26 -11.64 7.08
N SER A 154 9.30 -11.39 6.28
CA SER A 154 10.69 -11.21 6.77
C SER A 154 10.87 -9.91 7.58
N VAL A 155 10.26 -8.79 7.15
CA VAL A 155 10.46 -7.47 7.77
C VAL A 155 9.59 -7.25 9.02
N LEU A 156 8.35 -7.77 9.01
CA LEU A 156 7.40 -7.62 10.12
C LEU A 156 7.43 -8.80 11.09
N HIS A 157 8.08 -9.91 10.72
CA HIS A 157 8.04 -11.19 11.43
C HIS A 157 6.60 -11.70 11.59
N PHE A 158 5.83 -11.63 10.49
CA PHE A 158 4.47 -12.10 10.40
C PHE A 158 4.42 -13.39 9.58
N GLU A 159 3.45 -14.24 9.88
CA GLU A 159 3.16 -15.43 9.09
C GLU A 159 2.23 -15.09 7.92
N ILE A 160 2.49 -15.67 6.76
CA ILE A 160 1.56 -15.57 5.62
C ILE A 160 0.38 -16.48 5.91
N GLU A 161 -0.83 -15.95 5.84
CA GLU A 161 -2.07 -16.70 6.03
C GLU A 161 -2.12 -17.90 5.07
N LYS A 162 -2.65 -19.04 5.56
CA LYS A 162 -2.57 -20.32 4.85
C LYS A 162 -3.15 -20.28 3.44
N ASN A 163 -4.34 -19.71 3.25
CA ASN A 163 -4.95 -19.61 1.92
C ASN A 163 -4.15 -18.68 1.00
N SER A 164 -3.58 -17.63 1.57
CA SER A 164 -2.68 -16.72 0.87
C SER A 164 -1.40 -17.43 0.41
N LEU A 165 -0.81 -18.28 1.26
CA LEU A 165 0.37 -19.07 0.90
C LEU A 165 0.07 -20.13 -0.18
N GLU A 166 -1.10 -20.76 -0.13
CA GLU A 166 -1.53 -21.69 -1.17
C GLU A 166 -1.76 -20.98 -2.50
N ALA A 167 -2.39 -19.81 -2.49
CA ALA A 167 -2.57 -18.98 -3.68
C ALA A 167 -1.22 -18.52 -4.28
N ILE A 168 -0.23 -18.16 -3.46
CA ILE A 168 1.13 -17.85 -3.95
C ILE A 168 1.72 -19.03 -4.72
N LYS A 169 1.56 -20.26 -4.23
CA LYS A 169 2.07 -21.47 -4.91
C LYS A 169 1.35 -21.69 -6.25
N GLN A 170 0.05 -21.46 -6.31
CA GLN A 170 -0.75 -21.62 -7.52
C GLN A 170 -0.40 -20.57 -8.58
N GLU A 171 -0.25 -19.31 -8.16
CA GLU A 171 0.01 -18.17 -9.05
C GLU A 171 1.50 -17.90 -9.33
N ALA A 172 2.42 -18.71 -8.76
CA ALA A 172 3.87 -18.50 -8.82
C ALA A 172 4.42 -18.26 -10.23
N GLU A 173 3.91 -19.00 -11.24
CA GLU A 173 4.33 -18.86 -12.62
C GLU A 173 4.06 -17.47 -13.22
N ARG A 174 3.05 -16.76 -12.72
CA ARG A 174 2.71 -15.40 -13.19
C ARG A 174 3.78 -14.35 -12.83
N ILE A 175 4.71 -14.66 -11.94
CA ILE A 175 5.84 -13.74 -11.65
C ILE A 175 6.63 -13.37 -12.91
N LYS A 176 6.58 -14.19 -13.94
CA LYS A 176 7.27 -14.00 -15.22
C LYS A 176 6.81 -12.75 -15.99
N ILE A 177 5.59 -12.25 -15.72
CA ILE A 177 5.10 -11.00 -16.34
C ILE A 177 5.63 -9.73 -15.64
N VAL A 178 6.27 -9.89 -14.47
CA VAL A 178 6.87 -8.78 -13.71
C VAL A 178 8.29 -8.53 -14.21
N SER A 179 8.66 -7.25 -14.39
CA SER A 179 10.03 -6.94 -14.81
C SER A 179 11.05 -7.33 -13.74
N MET A 180 12.21 -7.80 -14.19
CA MET A 180 13.29 -8.26 -13.32
C MET A 180 13.74 -7.16 -12.34
N GLU A 181 13.74 -5.89 -12.76
CA GLU A 181 14.11 -4.76 -11.91
C GLU A 181 13.21 -4.68 -10.66
N ARG A 182 11.90 -4.87 -10.83
CA ARG A 182 10.95 -4.84 -9.70
C ARG A 182 11.10 -6.04 -8.79
N ILE A 183 11.32 -7.23 -9.36
CA ILE A 183 11.61 -8.45 -8.59
C ILE A 183 12.87 -8.23 -7.75
N MET A 184 13.94 -7.71 -8.35
CA MET A 184 15.20 -7.45 -7.66
C MET A 184 15.08 -6.42 -6.56
N VAL A 185 14.22 -5.41 -6.71
CA VAL A 185 13.95 -4.44 -5.63
C VAL A 185 13.35 -5.13 -4.41
N GLU A 186 12.33 -5.97 -4.59
CA GLU A 186 11.73 -6.72 -3.49
C GLU A 186 12.70 -7.76 -2.91
N PHE A 187 13.43 -8.49 -3.75
CA PHE A 187 14.45 -9.46 -3.33
C PHE A 187 15.54 -8.81 -2.48
N ASN A 188 16.08 -7.67 -2.89
CA ASN A 188 17.07 -6.94 -2.11
C ASN A 188 16.53 -6.53 -0.75
N LYS A 189 15.26 -6.09 -0.66
CA LYS A 189 14.62 -5.74 0.61
C LYS A 189 14.45 -6.97 1.53
N ILE A 190 14.22 -8.17 0.96
CA ILE A 190 14.20 -9.43 1.72
C ILE A 190 15.59 -9.71 2.26
N MET A 191 16.61 -9.69 1.40
CA MET A 191 18.00 -10.00 1.78
C MET A 191 18.58 -9.04 2.82
N LEU A 192 18.15 -7.77 2.80
CA LEU A 192 18.56 -6.74 3.76
C LEU A 192 17.70 -6.70 5.04
N SER A 193 16.69 -7.57 5.16
CA SER A 193 15.88 -7.67 6.39
C SER A 193 16.66 -8.35 7.53
N GLU A 194 16.20 -8.18 8.77
CA GLU A 194 16.84 -8.80 9.94
C GLU A 194 16.84 -10.33 9.90
N LYS A 195 15.84 -10.93 9.25
CA LYS A 195 15.69 -12.39 9.14
C LYS A 195 15.31 -12.80 7.72
N PRO A 196 16.25 -12.77 6.75
CA PRO A 196 15.97 -13.14 5.37
C PRO A 196 15.44 -14.59 5.24
N SER A 197 15.90 -15.48 6.13
CA SER A 197 15.48 -16.90 6.13
C SER A 197 14.00 -17.14 6.40
N VAL A 198 13.26 -16.15 6.87
CA VAL A 198 11.79 -16.25 7.01
C VAL A 198 11.11 -16.22 5.64
N GLY A 199 11.72 -15.52 4.67
CA GLY A 199 11.19 -15.38 3.32
C GLY A 199 11.87 -16.29 2.28
N LEU A 200 12.87 -17.07 2.67
CA LEU A 200 13.59 -18.03 1.82
C LEU A 200 13.25 -19.47 2.18
#